data_b54fe41712906d5962c3f0d34af4b6a1
#
_entry.id   b54fe41712906d5962c3f0d34af4b6a1
#
_cell.length_a   1.000
_cell.length_b   1.000
_cell.length_c   1.000
_cell.angle_alpha   90.00
_cell.angle_beta   90.00
_cell.angle_gamma   90.00
#
_symmetry.space_group_name_H-M   'P 1'
#
loop_
_entity.id
_entity.type
_entity.pdbx_description
1 polymer ?
#
loop_
_entity_poly.entity_id
_entity_poly.type
_entity_poly.pdbx_seq_one_letter_code
_entity_poly.pdbx_strand_id
1 'polypeptide(L)'
;REYMPIFEKVMQTGQAEVGYEETLYGRSVLVNCFPIIVNGEVVGGIGTFRDKTEIRQMAEQLTGVKLYSESLRAHSHEFMNKLHVILGLIHLKKYDALNHYIQDLVEEHESEKSFVLQRIQNPILAGFLLGKLSKAREHGIEFEISENSQFTDELDEKEIHDLICITGNLIENAFDAVKGVNIKQVSFSIYPSGHMLVLQVEDSGVGINSGQLENIFAKGFSTKGNDRGYGLYLTMQSLASLRGEIDIQTNPGSGTVFTVQIPLS
;
A
#
# COMPACT_ATOMS: atom_id res chain seq x y z
N ARG A 1 -7.54 30.76 -17.95
CA ARG A 1 -6.20 31.24 -17.55
C ARG A 1 -5.95 30.71 -16.17
N GLU A 2 -5.03 29.76 -16.00
CA GLU A 2 -4.62 29.35 -14.67
C GLU A 2 -3.92 30.53 -13.99
N TYR A 3 -4.34 30.79 -12.76
CA TYR A 3 -3.77 31.82 -11.91
C TYR A 3 -2.43 31.31 -11.38
N MET A 4 -1.36 32.09 -11.59
CA MET A 4 -0.02 31.72 -11.10
C MET A 4 0.44 32.72 -10.05
N PRO A 5 0.27 32.42 -8.76
CA PRO A 5 0.60 33.32 -7.65
C PRO A 5 2.05 33.78 -7.64
N ILE A 6 2.97 32.96 -8.15
CA ILE A 6 4.40 33.27 -8.20
C ILE A 6 4.71 34.47 -9.10
N PHE A 7 4.01 34.63 -10.24
CA PHE A 7 4.21 35.76 -11.13
C PHE A 7 3.76 37.06 -10.49
N GLU A 8 2.62 37.06 -9.81
CA GLU A 8 2.16 38.25 -9.08
C GLU A 8 3.14 38.67 -7.98
N LYS A 9 3.64 37.69 -7.21
CA LYS A 9 4.64 37.94 -6.18
C LYS A 9 5.90 38.61 -6.76
N VAL A 10 6.42 38.06 -7.87
CA VAL A 10 7.61 38.62 -8.54
C VAL A 10 7.34 40.01 -9.10
N MET A 11 6.15 40.26 -9.67
CA MET A 11 5.75 41.57 -10.17
C MET A 11 5.62 42.61 -9.05
N GLN A 12 5.14 42.21 -7.88
CA GLN A 12 4.98 43.13 -6.74
C GLN A 12 6.29 43.40 -6.01
N THR A 13 7.13 42.38 -5.84
CA THR A 13 8.36 42.50 -5.03
C THR A 13 9.57 42.93 -5.84
N GLY A 14 9.57 42.70 -7.16
CA GLY A 14 10.74 42.90 -8.02
C GLY A 14 11.87 41.91 -7.73
N GLN A 15 11.63 40.81 -6.95
CA GLN A 15 12.61 39.81 -6.61
C GLN A 15 12.36 38.53 -7.38
N ALA A 16 13.45 37.86 -7.79
CA ALA A 16 13.36 36.57 -8.47
C ALA A 16 12.95 35.48 -7.49
N GLU A 17 12.09 34.58 -7.92
CA GLU A 17 11.70 33.36 -7.21
C GLU A 17 12.22 32.15 -8.00
N VAL A 18 13.02 31.29 -7.34
CA VAL A 18 13.68 30.15 -7.97
C VAL A 18 13.34 28.88 -7.20
N GLY A 19 13.05 27.81 -7.94
CA GLY A 19 12.80 26.50 -7.35
C GLY A 19 11.41 26.37 -6.72
N TYR A 20 10.43 27.15 -7.17
CA TYR A 20 9.05 27.03 -6.68
C TYR A 20 8.36 25.82 -7.34
N GLU A 21 7.80 24.93 -6.50
CA GLU A 21 7.05 23.77 -6.98
C GLU A 21 5.56 24.10 -7.09
N GLU A 22 5.00 23.85 -8.25
CA GLU A 22 3.58 24.07 -8.52
C GLU A 22 2.99 22.94 -9.36
N THR A 23 1.67 22.75 -9.28
CA THR A 23 0.96 21.76 -10.09
C THR A 23 0.23 22.47 -11.22
N LEU A 24 0.71 22.28 -12.45
CA LEU A 24 0.09 22.81 -13.66
C LEU A 24 -0.51 21.68 -14.49
N TYR A 25 -1.80 21.75 -14.81
CA TYR A 25 -2.51 20.72 -15.60
C TYR A 25 -2.32 19.30 -15.07
N GLY A 26 -2.26 19.14 -13.74
CA GLY A 26 -2.05 17.85 -13.09
C GLY A 26 -0.61 17.31 -13.11
N ARG A 27 0.36 18.13 -13.58
CA ARG A 27 1.79 17.79 -13.57
C ARG A 27 2.54 18.63 -12.55
N SER A 28 3.48 18.02 -11.84
CA SER A 28 4.38 18.72 -10.93
C SER A 28 5.48 19.41 -11.75
N VAL A 29 5.54 20.74 -11.66
CA VAL A 29 6.53 21.54 -12.38
C VAL A 29 7.36 22.37 -11.41
N LEU A 30 8.64 22.52 -11.71
CA LEU A 30 9.52 23.45 -11.05
C LEU A 30 9.49 24.76 -11.85
N VAL A 31 9.15 25.84 -11.17
CA VAL A 31 9.02 27.17 -11.77
C VAL A 31 10.13 28.08 -11.24
N ASN A 32 10.86 28.71 -12.15
CA ASN A 32 11.70 29.86 -11.80
C ASN A 32 11.11 31.08 -12.47
N CYS A 33 10.91 32.15 -11.72
CA CYS A 33 10.35 33.39 -12.21
C CYS A 33 11.29 34.55 -11.90
N PHE A 34 11.59 35.37 -12.91
CA PHE A 34 12.50 36.51 -12.83
C PHE A 34 11.78 37.79 -13.26
N PRO A 35 11.96 38.92 -12.54
CA PRO A 35 11.39 40.19 -12.97
C PRO A 35 12.14 40.77 -14.19
N ILE A 36 11.42 41.41 -15.09
CA ILE A 36 11.97 42.24 -16.14
C ILE A 36 11.91 43.66 -15.66
N ILE A 37 13.09 44.26 -15.44
CA ILE A 37 13.20 45.64 -14.93
C ILE A 37 13.72 46.54 -16.03
N VAL A 38 12.98 47.66 -16.30
CA VAL A 38 13.37 48.69 -17.27
C VAL A 38 13.30 50.03 -16.53
N ASN A 39 14.39 50.79 -16.57
CA ASN A 39 14.53 52.10 -15.88
C ASN A 39 14.19 52.04 -14.37
N GLY A 40 14.41 50.90 -13.70
CA GLY A 40 14.13 50.73 -12.28
C GLY A 40 12.70 50.32 -11.96
N GLU A 41 11.83 50.16 -12.94
CA GLU A 41 10.45 49.68 -12.77
C GLU A 41 10.29 48.27 -13.29
N VAL A 42 9.51 47.45 -12.58
CA VAL A 42 9.17 46.08 -13.00
C VAL A 42 8.09 46.16 -14.08
N VAL A 43 8.47 45.86 -15.32
CA VAL A 43 7.58 45.92 -16.49
C VAL A 43 7.01 44.56 -16.89
N GLY A 44 7.54 43.49 -16.33
CA GLY A 44 7.11 42.13 -16.65
C GLY A 44 7.86 41.06 -15.85
N GLY A 45 7.54 39.79 -16.12
CA GLY A 45 8.22 38.65 -15.55
C GLY A 45 8.47 37.57 -16.63
N ILE A 46 9.59 36.87 -16.51
CA ILE A 46 9.90 35.72 -17.35
C ILE A 46 9.96 34.48 -16.47
N GLY A 47 9.22 33.43 -16.86
CA GLY A 47 9.18 32.15 -16.15
C GLY A 47 9.76 31.01 -16.97
N THR A 48 10.51 30.14 -16.32
CA THR A 48 10.93 28.86 -16.89
C THR A 48 10.25 27.74 -16.13
N PHE A 49 9.82 26.71 -16.84
CA PHE A 49 9.09 25.57 -16.30
C PHE A 49 9.86 24.30 -16.61
N ARG A 50 10.06 23.45 -15.61
CA ARG A 50 10.67 22.15 -15.78
C ARG A 50 9.74 21.07 -15.24
N ASP A 51 9.30 20.17 -16.11
CA ASP A 51 8.49 19.02 -15.72
C ASP A 51 9.34 18.04 -14.88
N LYS A 52 8.86 17.71 -13.70
CA LYS A 52 9.50 16.78 -12.78
C LYS A 52 8.90 15.37 -12.84
N THR A 53 7.89 15.15 -13.65
CA THR A 53 7.14 13.89 -13.65
C THR A 53 8.04 12.68 -13.94
N GLU A 54 8.93 12.78 -14.93
CA GLU A 54 9.88 11.70 -15.26
C GLU A 54 10.90 11.45 -14.13
N ILE A 55 11.46 12.54 -13.56
CA ILE A 55 12.45 12.43 -12.47
C ILE A 55 11.79 11.81 -11.24
N ARG A 56 10.55 12.16 -10.95
CA ARG A 56 9.77 11.61 -9.85
C ARG A 56 9.47 10.12 -10.09
N GLN A 57 9.04 9.74 -11.28
CA GLN A 57 8.81 8.33 -11.64
C GLN A 57 10.09 7.50 -11.53
N MET A 58 11.23 8.02 -12.00
CA MET A 58 12.52 7.36 -11.83
C MET A 58 12.92 7.23 -10.36
N ALA A 59 12.69 8.25 -9.53
CA ALA A 59 12.96 8.20 -8.10
C ALA A 59 12.06 7.18 -7.38
N GLU A 60 10.78 7.10 -7.74
CA GLU A 60 9.84 6.10 -7.24
C GLU A 60 10.27 4.68 -7.64
N GLN A 61 10.69 4.47 -8.89
CA GLN A 61 11.23 3.18 -9.35
C GLN A 61 12.52 2.79 -8.62
N LEU A 62 13.46 3.73 -8.44
CA LEU A 62 14.70 3.50 -7.68
C LEU A 62 14.42 3.17 -6.22
N THR A 63 13.43 3.84 -5.61
CA THR A 63 12.99 3.54 -4.23
C THR A 63 12.38 2.15 -4.16
N GLY A 64 11.55 1.77 -5.13
CA GLY A 64 10.97 0.42 -5.24
C GLY A 64 12.06 -0.66 -5.38
N VAL A 65 13.06 -0.46 -6.24
CA VAL A 65 14.20 -1.39 -6.40
C VAL A 65 15.01 -1.49 -5.11
N LYS A 66 15.24 -0.38 -4.40
CA LYS A 66 15.95 -0.37 -3.12
C LYS A 66 15.20 -1.16 -2.04
N LEU A 67 13.89 -0.92 -1.89
CA LEU A 67 13.05 -1.66 -0.96
C LEU A 67 12.99 -3.15 -1.29
N TYR A 68 12.93 -3.51 -2.58
CA TYR A 68 12.99 -4.90 -3.02
C TYR A 68 14.34 -5.54 -2.68
N SER A 69 15.45 -4.82 -2.88
CA SER A 69 16.80 -5.31 -2.53
C SER A 69 16.97 -5.49 -1.01
N GLU A 70 16.42 -4.58 -0.19
CA GLU A 70 16.43 -4.69 1.27
C GLU A 70 15.59 -5.87 1.75
N SER A 71 14.41 -6.08 1.18
CA SER A 71 13.56 -7.25 1.45
C SER A 71 14.26 -8.56 1.06
N LEU A 72 14.88 -8.63 -0.11
CA LEU A 72 15.65 -9.80 -0.55
C LEU A 72 16.81 -10.10 0.40
N ARG A 73 17.49 -9.08 0.90
CA ARG A 73 18.57 -9.22 1.88
C ARG A 73 18.03 -9.74 3.22
N ALA A 74 16.89 -9.24 3.69
CA ALA A 74 16.24 -9.73 4.92
C ALA A 74 15.86 -11.21 4.81
N HIS A 75 15.24 -11.63 3.71
CA HIS A 75 14.93 -13.04 3.42
C HIS A 75 16.18 -13.92 3.39
N SER A 76 17.26 -13.42 2.78
CA SER A 76 18.55 -14.15 2.73
C SER A 76 19.11 -14.34 4.14
N HIS A 77 19.03 -13.34 5.00
CA HIS A 77 19.47 -13.44 6.40
C HIS A 77 18.62 -14.42 7.20
N GLU A 78 17.31 -14.40 7.06
CA GLU A 78 16.43 -15.36 7.72
C GLU A 78 16.70 -16.80 7.28
N PHE A 79 16.86 -17.01 5.97
CA PHE A 79 17.23 -18.31 5.42
C PHE A 79 18.57 -18.81 5.99
N MET A 80 19.59 -17.92 6.03
CA MET A 80 20.89 -18.27 6.62
C MET A 80 20.77 -18.60 8.11
N ASN A 81 19.93 -17.91 8.88
CA ASN A 81 19.69 -18.22 10.27
C ASN A 81 19.08 -19.61 10.45
N LYS A 82 18.07 -19.98 9.64
CA LYS A 82 17.47 -21.32 9.63
C LYS A 82 18.54 -22.39 9.31
N LEU A 83 19.41 -22.15 8.32
CA LEU A 83 20.52 -23.04 8.01
C LEU A 83 21.54 -23.16 9.16
N HIS A 84 21.84 -22.08 9.88
CA HIS A 84 22.75 -22.12 11.03
C HIS A 84 22.18 -22.97 12.18
N VAL A 85 20.86 -22.90 12.44
CA VAL A 85 20.20 -23.76 13.43
C VAL A 85 20.31 -25.23 13.02
N ILE A 86 20.02 -25.56 11.75
CA ILE A 86 20.16 -26.91 11.20
C ILE A 86 21.60 -27.43 11.38
N LEU A 87 22.61 -26.64 10.95
CA LEU A 87 24.02 -27.00 11.10
C LEU A 87 24.42 -27.17 12.57
N GLY A 88 23.95 -26.29 13.45
CA GLY A 88 24.19 -26.39 14.88
C GLY A 88 23.65 -27.69 15.47
N LEU A 89 22.42 -28.07 15.13
CA LEU A 89 21.81 -29.31 15.59
C LEU A 89 22.54 -30.55 15.05
N ILE A 90 23.04 -30.51 13.79
CA ILE A 90 23.88 -31.59 13.23
C ILE A 90 25.20 -31.71 13.99
N HIS A 91 25.91 -30.62 14.23
CA HIS A 91 27.18 -30.62 14.95
C HIS A 91 27.02 -31.13 16.39
N LEU A 92 25.91 -30.80 17.03
CA LEU A 92 25.55 -31.29 18.36
C LEU A 92 25.04 -32.74 18.38
N LYS A 93 24.89 -33.36 17.19
CA LYS A 93 24.30 -34.69 16.99
C LYS A 93 22.90 -34.84 17.60
N LYS A 94 22.11 -33.73 17.63
CA LYS A 94 20.76 -33.68 18.15
C LYS A 94 19.76 -34.00 17.05
N TYR A 95 19.76 -35.20 16.52
CA TYR A 95 18.97 -35.59 15.34
C TYR A 95 17.46 -35.53 15.57
N ASP A 96 16.98 -35.87 16.78
CA ASP A 96 15.55 -35.80 17.11
C ASP A 96 15.06 -34.35 17.12
N ALA A 97 15.83 -33.44 17.73
CA ALA A 97 15.55 -31.98 17.69
C ALA A 97 15.62 -31.40 16.28
N LEU A 98 16.56 -31.90 15.45
CA LEU A 98 16.66 -31.49 14.04
C LEU A 98 15.43 -31.94 13.26
N ASN A 99 14.97 -33.17 13.44
CA ASN A 99 13.77 -33.66 12.76
C ASN A 99 12.54 -32.82 13.14
N HIS A 100 12.33 -32.56 14.43
CA HIS A 100 11.24 -31.70 14.89
C HIS A 100 11.35 -30.30 14.28
N TYR A 101 12.51 -29.67 14.33
CA TYR A 101 12.71 -28.34 13.78
C TYR A 101 12.44 -28.26 12.27
N ILE A 102 12.84 -29.29 11.51
CA ILE A 102 12.55 -29.38 10.08
C ILE A 102 11.05 -29.60 9.84
N GLN A 103 10.42 -30.49 10.62
CA GLN A 103 8.98 -30.75 10.54
C GLN A 103 8.18 -29.48 10.85
N ASP A 104 8.50 -28.75 11.91
CA ASP A 104 7.88 -27.47 12.26
C ASP A 104 8.01 -26.44 11.10
N LEU A 105 9.19 -26.34 10.49
CA LEU A 105 9.42 -25.44 9.35
C LEU A 105 8.62 -25.84 8.10
N VAL A 106 8.44 -27.12 7.86
CA VAL A 106 7.68 -27.65 6.72
C VAL A 106 6.18 -27.50 6.98
N GLU A 107 5.70 -27.89 8.17
CA GLU A 107 4.28 -27.82 8.54
C GLU A 107 3.77 -26.38 8.59
N GLU A 108 4.54 -25.45 9.15
CA GLU A 108 4.19 -24.03 9.20
C GLU A 108 4.04 -23.43 7.78
N HIS A 109 4.92 -23.84 6.85
CA HIS A 109 4.88 -23.36 5.46
C HIS A 109 3.86 -24.09 4.58
N GLU A 110 3.62 -25.38 4.82
CA GLU A 110 2.70 -26.18 4.00
C GLU A 110 1.24 -25.99 4.43
N SER A 111 0.96 -25.85 5.73
CA SER A 111 -0.41 -25.69 6.22
C SER A 111 -1.05 -24.39 5.73
N GLU A 112 -0.34 -23.25 5.82
CA GLU A 112 -0.86 -21.96 5.35
C GLU A 112 -0.93 -21.89 3.82
N LYS A 113 0.10 -22.36 3.11
CA LYS A 113 0.06 -22.45 1.65
C LYS A 113 -1.08 -23.35 1.19
N SER A 114 -1.20 -24.51 1.79
CA SER A 114 -2.24 -25.48 1.46
C SER A 114 -3.63 -24.88 1.72
N PHE A 115 -3.80 -24.21 2.85
CA PHE A 115 -5.04 -23.53 3.20
C PHE A 115 -5.43 -22.46 2.17
N VAL A 116 -4.50 -21.54 1.85
CA VAL A 116 -4.76 -20.48 0.86
C VAL A 116 -5.08 -21.06 -0.52
N LEU A 117 -4.27 -22.01 -1.00
CA LEU A 117 -4.46 -22.61 -2.33
C LEU A 117 -5.75 -23.45 -2.44
N GLN A 118 -6.21 -24.05 -1.33
CA GLN A 118 -7.48 -24.77 -1.32
C GLN A 118 -8.70 -23.86 -1.33
N ARG A 119 -8.61 -22.70 -0.69
CA ARG A 119 -9.72 -21.77 -0.50
C ARG A 119 -9.80 -20.71 -1.59
N ILE A 120 -8.65 -20.27 -2.10
CA ILE A 120 -8.53 -19.23 -3.12
C ILE A 120 -8.09 -19.89 -4.44
N GLN A 121 -9.06 -20.19 -5.29
CA GLN A 121 -8.78 -20.95 -6.53
C GLN A 121 -8.10 -20.11 -7.62
N ASN A 122 -8.24 -18.77 -7.57
CA ASN A 122 -7.52 -17.91 -8.50
C ASN A 122 -6.03 -17.83 -8.14
N PRO A 123 -5.10 -18.27 -9.03
CA PRO A 123 -3.68 -18.37 -8.72
C PRO A 123 -3.00 -17.01 -8.50
N ILE A 124 -3.51 -15.93 -9.12
CA ILE A 124 -2.93 -14.59 -8.98
C ILE A 124 -3.27 -14.02 -7.59
N LEU A 125 -4.53 -14.12 -7.18
CA LEU A 125 -4.96 -13.69 -5.85
C LEU A 125 -4.33 -14.55 -4.74
N ALA A 126 -4.25 -15.88 -4.93
CA ALA A 126 -3.59 -16.77 -3.97
C ALA A 126 -2.10 -16.42 -3.80
N GLY A 127 -1.36 -16.27 -4.91
CA GLY A 127 0.04 -15.84 -4.88
C GLY A 127 0.24 -14.46 -4.22
N PHE A 128 -0.66 -13.53 -4.49
CA PHE A 128 -0.65 -12.21 -3.87
C PHE A 128 -0.84 -12.29 -2.35
N LEU A 129 -1.82 -13.07 -1.86
CA LEU A 129 -2.08 -13.25 -0.42
C LEU A 129 -0.93 -13.96 0.29
N LEU A 130 -0.32 -14.98 -0.33
CA LEU A 130 0.90 -15.61 0.20
C LEU A 130 2.05 -14.62 0.34
N GLY A 131 2.22 -13.70 -0.61
CA GLY A 131 3.18 -12.60 -0.51
C GLY A 131 2.88 -11.66 0.66
N LYS A 132 1.60 -11.38 0.94
CA LYS A 132 1.19 -10.57 2.11
C LYS A 132 1.42 -11.27 3.44
N LEU A 133 1.18 -12.58 3.54
CA LEU A 133 1.52 -13.39 4.71
C LEU A 133 3.01 -13.34 5.01
N SER A 134 3.86 -13.51 4.00
CA SER A 134 5.31 -13.40 4.16
C SER A 134 5.72 -12.01 4.68
N LYS A 135 5.20 -10.93 4.06
CA LYS A 135 5.47 -9.55 4.46
C LYS A 135 5.02 -9.25 5.90
N ALA A 136 3.86 -9.76 6.32
CA ALA A 136 3.35 -9.58 7.67
C ALA A 136 4.30 -10.18 8.71
N ARG A 137 4.79 -11.40 8.48
CA ARG A 137 5.78 -12.08 9.35
C ARG A 137 7.06 -11.25 9.50
N GLU A 138 7.60 -10.71 8.40
CA GLU A 138 8.80 -9.87 8.43
C GLU A 138 8.63 -8.64 9.33
N HIS A 139 7.40 -8.12 9.43
CA HIS A 139 7.07 -6.94 10.23
C HIS A 139 6.54 -7.28 11.63
N GLY A 140 6.49 -8.57 11.99
CA GLY A 140 5.93 -9.04 13.27
C GLY A 140 4.44 -8.72 13.41
N ILE A 141 3.70 -8.78 12.31
CA ILE A 141 2.25 -8.62 12.24
C ILE A 141 1.63 -10.01 12.18
N GLU A 142 0.70 -10.29 13.06
CA GLU A 142 -0.16 -11.49 13.00
C GLU A 142 -1.23 -11.23 11.94
N PHE A 143 -1.01 -11.79 10.74
CA PHE A 143 -1.93 -11.66 9.63
C PHE A 143 -2.59 -13.00 9.35
N GLU A 144 -3.91 -13.04 9.48
CA GLU A 144 -4.71 -14.24 9.33
C GLU A 144 -5.64 -14.13 8.11
N ILE A 145 -5.71 -15.22 7.32
CA ILE A 145 -6.76 -15.39 6.32
C ILE A 145 -7.83 -16.24 6.97
N SER A 146 -9.02 -15.67 7.16
CA SER A 146 -10.11 -16.30 7.92
C SER A 146 -10.57 -17.61 7.28
N GLU A 147 -10.95 -18.57 8.13
CA GLU A 147 -11.38 -19.91 7.71
C GLU A 147 -12.63 -19.93 6.82
N ASN A 148 -13.45 -18.90 6.90
CA ASN A 148 -14.64 -18.74 6.05
C ASN A 148 -14.28 -18.22 4.64
N SER A 149 -13.01 -17.90 4.37
CA SER A 149 -12.59 -17.42 3.06
C SER A 149 -12.79 -18.52 2.01
N GLN A 150 -13.42 -18.15 0.92
CA GLN A 150 -13.59 -18.98 -0.26
C GLN A 150 -13.74 -18.07 -1.48
N PHE A 151 -12.90 -18.29 -2.48
CA PHE A 151 -12.97 -17.56 -3.74
C PHE A 151 -12.79 -18.52 -4.92
N THR A 152 -13.83 -18.60 -5.74
CA THR A 152 -13.82 -19.29 -7.02
C THR A 152 -13.44 -18.30 -8.13
N ASP A 153 -12.84 -18.79 -9.20
CA ASP A 153 -12.32 -17.96 -10.31
C ASP A 153 -13.46 -17.54 -11.26
N GLU A 154 -14.38 -16.69 -10.77
CA GLU A 154 -15.56 -16.23 -11.51
C GLU A 154 -15.38 -14.83 -12.13
N LEU A 155 -14.26 -14.15 -11.83
CA LEU A 155 -13.95 -12.82 -12.34
C LEU A 155 -13.01 -12.89 -13.55
N ASP A 156 -13.18 -11.95 -14.48
CA ASP A 156 -12.26 -11.84 -15.60
C ASP A 156 -10.87 -11.27 -15.17
N GLU A 157 -9.90 -11.29 -16.08
CA GLU A 157 -8.52 -10.86 -15.79
C GLU A 157 -8.43 -9.40 -15.31
N LYS A 158 -9.26 -8.52 -15.86
CA LYS A 158 -9.33 -7.11 -15.46
C LYS A 158 -9.96 -6.95 -14.09
N GLU A 159 -11.05 -7.66 -13.84
CA GLU A 159 -11.74 -7.67 -12.56
C GLU A 159 -10.84 -8.22 -11.42
N ILE A 160 -10.06 -9.27 -11.69
CA ILE A 160 -9.05 -9.78 -10.77
C ILE A 160 -7.98 -8.72 -10.48
N HIS A 161 -7.53 -7.97 -11.49
CA HIS A 161 -6.56 -6.89 -11.27
C HIS A 161 -7.13 -5.79 -10.36
N ASP A 162 -8.37 -5.37 -10.59
CA ASP A 162 -9.07 -4.40 -9.74
C ASP A 162 -9.27 -4.94 -8.31
N LEU A 163 -9.63 -6.21 -8.15
CA LEU A 163 -9.77 -6.88 -6.85
C LEU A 163 -8.43 -6.89 -6.08
N ILE A 164 -7.32 -7.20 -6.76
CA ILE A 164 -5.98 -7.17 -6.17
C ILE A 164 -5.58 -5.75 -5.76
N CYS A 165 -5.91 -4.74 -6.57
CA CYS A 165 -5.67 -3.35 -6.22
C CYS A 165 -6.41 -2.95 -4.93
N ILE A 166 -7.70 -3.29 -4.82
CA ILE A 166 -8.51 -3.07 -3.61
C ILE A 166 -7.90 -3.78 -2.41
N THR A 167 -7.72 -5.10 -2.52
CA THR A 167 -7.18 -5.95 -1.46
C THR A 167 -5.81 -5.45 -0.98
N GLY A 168 -4.94 -5.09 -1.92
CA GLY A 168 -3.60 -4.61 -1.63
C GLY A 168 -3.58 -3.31 -0.85
N ASN A 169 -4.38 -2.35 -1.26
CA ASN A 169 -4.47 -1.07 -0.58
C ASN A 169 -5.07 -1.19 0.82
N LEU A 170 -6.11 -2.01 1.00
CA LEU A 170 -6.73 -2.22 2.32
C LEU A 170 -5.79 -2.94 3.28
N ILE A 171 -5.12 -4.03 2.85
CA ILE A 171 -4.15 -4.75 3.68
C ILE A 171 -2.95 -3.87 4.05
N GLU A 172 -2.39 -3.07 3.11
CA GLU A 172 -1.28 -2.17 3.42
C GLU A 172 -1.69 -1.08 4.42
N ASN A 173 -2.93 -0.56 4.31
CA ASN A 173 -3.46 0.39 5.27
C ASN A 173 -3.60 -0.22 6.66
N ALA A 174 -4.08 -1.47 6.75
CA ALA A 174 -4.18 -2.24 7.99
C ALA A 174 -2.80 -2.49 8.61
N PHE A 175 -1.82 -2.97 7.81
CA PHE A 175 -0.44 -3.16 8.27
C PHE A 175 0.17 -1.87 8.81
N ASP A 176 -0.10 -0.74 8.14
CA ASP A 176 0.37 0.55 8.62
C ASP A 176 -0.33 0.99 9.92
N ALA A 177 -1.64 0.72 10.07
CA ALA A 177 -2.40 1.10 11.24
C ALA A 177 -1.93 0.38 12.52
N VAL A 178 -1.43 -0.86 12.39
CA VAL A 178 -0.95 -1.66 13.52
C VAL A 178 0.53 -1.45 13.88
N LYS A 179 1.29 -0.66 13.12
CA LYS A 179 2.73 -0.42 13.41
C LYS A 179 3.02 0.19 14.78
N GLY A 180 2.12 1.01 15.28
CA GLY A 180 2.29 1.75 16.51
C GLY A 180 1.57 1.19 17.74
N VAL A 181 0.94 0.02 17.62
CA VAL A 181 0.16 -0.59 18.72
C VAL A 181 0.84 -1.86 19.26
N ASN A 182 0.46 -2.25 20.46
CA ASN A 182 1.03 -3.44 21.13
C ASN A 182 0.54 -4.75 20.50
N ILE A 183 -0.74 -4.80 20.11
CA ILE A 183 -1.36 -5.96 19.46
C ILE A 183 -1.42 -5.64 17.96
N LYS A 184 -0.66 -6.39 17.18
CA LYS A 184 -0.53 -6.17 15.73
C LYS A 184 -1.26 -7.27 14.98
N GLN A 185 -2.58 -7.24 15.03
CA GLN A 185 -3.43 -8.23 14.37
C GLN A 185 -4.12 -7.62 13.16
N VAL A 186 -4.13 -8.36 12.06
CA VAL A 186 -4.87 -8.04 10.85
C VAL A 186 -5.53 -9.31 10.35
N SER A 187 -6.81 -9.26 10.03
CA SER A 187 -7.50 -10.38 9.41
C SER A 187 -8.02 -10.01 8.02
N PHE A 188 -8.04 -11.00 7.15
CA PHE A 188 -8.58 -10.91 5.80
C PHE A 188 -9.60 -12.02 5.58
N SER A 189 -10.73 -11.69 5.00
CA SER A 189 -11.67 -12.68 4.51
C SER A 189 -12.22 -12.29 3.14
N ILE A 190 -12.51 -13.29 2.31
CA ILE A 190 -13.19 -13.15 1.02
C ILE A 190 -14.11 -14.34 0.80
N TYR A 191 -15.39 -14.08 0.57
CA TYR A 191 -16.38 -15.16 0.42
C TYR A 191 -17.59 -14.69 -0.40
N PRO A 192 -18.26 -15.59 -1.15
CA PRO A 192 -19.52 -15.30 -1.80
C PRO A 192 -20.65 -15.23 -0.77
N SER A 193 -21.54 -14.25 -0.93
CA SER A 193 -22.76 -14.07 -0.15
C SER A 193 -23.93 -13.72 -1.06
N GLY A 194 -24.74 -14.70 -1.41
CA GLY A 194 -25.79 -14.55 -2.43
C GLY A 194 -25.19 -14.23 -3.80
N HIS A 195 -25.54 -13.09 -4.39
CA HIS A 195 -24.99 -12.59 -5.66
C HIS A 195 -23.84 -11.58 -5.47
N MET A 196 -23.26 -11.52 -4.29
CA MET A 196 -22.19 -10.59 -3.97
C MET A 196 -20.95 -11.36 -3.53
N LEU A 197 -19.79 -10.87 -3.95
CA LEU A 197 -18.50 -11.21 -3.35
C LEU A 197 -18.25 -10.23 -2.22
N VAL A 198 -18.08 -10.73 -1.02
CA VAL A 198 -17.75 -9.94 0.17
C VAL A 198 -16.27 -10.10 0.49
N LEU A 199 -15.56 -8.99 0.65
CA LEU A 199 -14.18 -8.92 1.09
C LEU A 199 -14.12 -8.07 2.34
N GLN A 200 -13.46 -8.55 3.39
CA GLN A 200 -13.24 -7.79 4.61
C GLN A 200 -11.76 -7.75 4.96
N VAL A 201 -11.32 -6.59 5.44
CA VAL A 201 -10.01 -6.40 6.08
C VAL A 201 -10.26 -5.74 7.42
N GLU A 202 -9.83 -6.39 8.48
CA GLU A 202 -9.93 -5.90 9.86
C GLU A 202 -8.54 -5.72 10.44
N ASP A 203 -8.32 -4.64 11.19
CA ASP A 203 -7.08 -4.36 11.90
C ASP A 203 -7.33 -3.98 13.35
N SER A 204 -6.39 -4.30 14.22
CA SER A 204 -6.36 -3.89 15.64
C SER A 204 -5.64 -2.56 15.86
N GLY A 205 -5.56 -1.73 14.84
CA GLY A 205 -4.77 -0.50 14.85
C GLY A 205 -5.39 0.69 15.57
N VAL A 206 -4.87 1.87 15.27
CA VAL A 206 -5.28 3.12 15.92
C VAL A 206 -6.69 3.59 15.56
N GLY A 207 -7.33 2.97 14.56
CA GLY A 207 -8.63 3.40 14.05
C GLY A 207 -8.57 4.74 13.30
N ILE A 208 -9.73 5.20 12.82
CA ILE A 208 -9.88 6.44 12.04
C ILE A 208 -10.79 7.40 12.81
N ASN A 209 -10.35 8.65 12.96
CA ASN A 209 -11.17 9.68 13.59
C ASN A 209 -12.39 10.04 12.70
N SER A 210 -13.55 10.23 13.32
CA SER A 210 -14.81 10.56 12.62
C SER A 210 -14.70 11.78 11.70
N GLY A 211 -13.94 12.81 12.08
CA GLY A 211 -13.71 13.98 11.24
C GLY A 211 -12.84 13.73 9.98
N GLN A 212 -12.23 12.57 9.87
CA GLN A 212 -11.40 12.19 8.72
C GLN A 212 -12.16 11.30 7.72
N LEU A 213 -13.22 10.59 8.18
CA LEU A 213 -13.95 9.61 7.37
C LEU A 213 -14.47 10.18 6.04
N GLU A 214 -14.92 11.41 6.01
CA GLU A 214 -15.41 12.07 4.80
C GLU A 214 -14.30 12.29 3.75
N ASN A 215 -13.04 12.38 4.19
CA ASN A 215 -11.92 12.76 3.35
C ASN A 215 -10.94 11.63 3.01
N ILE A 216 -11.06 10.45 3.67
CA ILE A 216 -10.07 9.37 3.49
C ILE A 216 -9.98 8.84 2.06
N PHE A 217 -11.03 9.00 1.27
CA PHE A 217 -11.08 8.61 -0.14
C PHE A 217 -10.66 9.73 -1.09
N ALA A 218 -10.43 10.94 -0.59
CA ALA A 218 -10.01 12.06 -1.41
C ALA A 218 -8.59 11.85 -1.93
N LYS A 219 -8.37 12.23 -3.21
CA LYS A 219 -7.06 12.10 -3.85
C LYS A 219 -5.99 12.89 -3.08
N GLY A 220 -4.92 12.20 -2.65
CA GLY A 220 -3.81 12.82 -1.94
C GLY A 220 -4.05 13.01 -0.43
N PHE A 221 -5.19 12.56 0.12
CA PHE A 221 -5.41 12.59 1.55
C PHE A 221 -4.56 11.52 2.25
N SER A 222 -3.71 11.95 3.16
CA SER A 222 -2.88 11.07 3.98
C SER A 222 -2.60 11.69 5.34
N THR A 223 -2.73 10.91 6.39
CA THR A 223 -2.28 11.28 7.75
C THR A 223 -0.80 10.96 7.98
N LYS A 224 -0.11 10.38 6.97
CA LYS A 224 1.23 9.77 7.08
C LYS A 224 2.32 10.50 6.29
N GLY A 225 2.04 11.71 5.75
CA GLY A 225 2.99 12.57 4.99
C GLY A 225 2.56 12.87 3.55
N ASN A 226 3.24 13.85 2.93
CA ASN A 226 2.82 14.48 1.67
C ASN A 226 2.97 13.58 0.41
N ASP A 227 3.68 12.46 0.50
CA ASP A 227 3.91 11.56 -0.66
C ASP A 227 3.01 10.32 -0.68
N ARG A 228 2.01 10.25 0.22
CA ARG A 228 1.05 9.14 0.35
C ARG A 228 -0.38 9.68 0.20
N GLY A 229 -1.38 8.79 0.09
CA GLY A 229 -2.79 9.19 0.02
C GLY A 229 -3.47 8.84 -1.29
N TYR A 230 -2.87 7.96 -2.09
CA TYR A 230 -3.48 7.47 -3.32
C TYR A 230 -4.15 6.10 -3.16
N GLY A 231 -3.83 5.32 -2.13
CA GLY A 231 -4.31 3.95 -1.97
C GLY A 231 -5.83 3.85 -1.91
N LEU A 232 -6.50 4.55 -1.00
CA LEU A 232 -7.97 4.53 -0.89
C LEU A 232 -8.66 5.21 -2.07
N TYR A 233 -8.04 6.22 -2.68
CA TYR A 233 -8.53 6.81 -3.92
C TYR A 233 -8.52 5.79 -5.08
N LEU A 234 -7.44 5.03 -5.25
CA LEU A 234 -7.36 3.94 -6.24
C LEU A 234 -8.35 2.81 -5.92
N THR A 235 -8.53 2.48 -4.65
CA THR A 235 -9.57 1.54 -4.20
C THR A 235 -10.95 1.97 -4.69
N MET A 236 -11.32 3.26 -4.58
CA MET A 236 -12.60 3.75 -5.10
C MET A 236 -12.71 3.66 -6.62
N GLN A 237 -11.62 3.87 -7.36
CA GLN A 237 -11.62 3.71 -8.82
C GLN A 237 -11.85 2.25 -9.24
N SER A 238 -11.13 1.32 -8.60
CA SER A 238 -11.30 -0.12 -8.85
C SER A 238 -12.69 -0.62 -8.43
N LEU A 239 -13.24 -0.11 -7.30
CA LEU A 239 -14.62 -0.38 -6.89
C LEU A 239 -15.65 0.09 -7.92
N ALA A 240 -15.48 1.30 -8.45
CA ALA A 240 -16.37 1.82 -9.50
C ALA A 240 -16.33 0.95 -10.77
N SER A 241 -15.15 0.42 -11.15
CA SER A 241 -14.99 -0.52 -12.27
C SER A 241 -15.74 -1.84 -12.01
N LEU A 242 -15.70 -2.34 -10.78
CA LEU A 242 -16.36 -3.57 -10.35
C LEU A 242 -17.83 -3.38 -9.92
N ARG A 243 -18.38 -2.16 -9.99
CA ARG A 243 -19.71 -1.78 -9.48
C ARG A 243 -19.91 -2.16 -8.00
N GLY A 244 -18.81 -2.15 -7.25
CA GLY A 244 -18.78 -2.52 -5.85
C GLY A 244 -19.03 -1.34 -4.92
N GLU A 245 -19.30 -1.67 -3.66
CA GLU A 245 -19.49 -0.72 -2.56
C GLU A 245 -18.51 -1.02 -1.43
N ILE A 246 -18.18 -0.01 -0.62
CA ILE A 246 -17.34 -0.15 0.56
C ILE A 246 -18.01 0.46 1.78
N ASP A 247 -18.03 -0.29 2.87
CA ASP A 247 -18.43 0.18 4.21
C ASP A 247 -17.23 0.18 5.15
N ILE A 248 -17.28 1.09 6.14
CA ILE A 248 -16.19 1.27 7.10
C ILE A 248 -16.76 1.33 8.50
N GLN A 249 -16.30 0.41 9.35
CA GLN A 249 -16.57 0.43 10.77
C GLN A 249 -15.26 0.67 11.51
N THR A 250 -15.19 1.76 12.26
CA THR A 250 -13.96 2.14 12.95
C THR A 250 -14.26 2.90 14.23
N ASN A 251 -13.43 2.65 15.24
CA ASN A 251 -13.43 3.42 16.48
C ASN A 251 -11.99 3.82 16.80
N PRO A 252 -11.73 5.09 17.16
CA PRO A 252 -10.40 5.50 17.57
C PRO A 252 -9.86 4.63 18.73
N GLY A 253 -8.69 4.04 18.51
CA GLY A 253 -8.04 3.14 19.46
C GLY A 253 -8.51 1.68 19.45
N SER A 254 -9.47 1.31 18.60
CA SER A 254 -10.04 -0.05 18.55
C SER A 254 -9.92 -0.71 17.16
N GLY A 255 -9.21 -0.06 16.22
CA GLY A 255 -9.00 -0.60 14.89
C GLY A 255 -10.06 -0.19 13.87
N THR A 256 -9.98 -0.83 12.69
CA THR A 256 -10.86 -0.54 11.55
C THR A 256 -11.25 -1.83 10.85
N VAL A 257 -12.52 -1.92 10.43
CA VAL A 257 -13.02 -2.96 9.52
C VAL A 257 -13.47 -2.28 8.23
N PHE A 258 -12.84 -2.66 7.13
CA PHE A 258 -13.30 -2.33 5.79
C PHE A 258 -14.07 -3.51 5.22
N THR A 259 -15.28 -3.29 4.77
CA THR A 259 -16.13 -4.30 4.09
C THR A 259 -16.41 -3.84 2.67
N VAL A 260 -15.97 -4.63 1.70
CA VAL A 260 -16.21 -4.41 0.27
C VAL A 260 -17.22 -5.44 -0.22
N GLN A 261 -18.18 -5.00 -1.03
CA GLN A 261 -19.18 -5.84 -1.67
C GLN A 261 -19.13 -5.61 -3.18
N ILE A 262 -18.96 -6.68 -3.94
CA ILE A 262 -18.86 -6.65 -5.41
C ILE A 262 -19.93 -7.57 -5.99
N PRO A 263 -20.79 -7.10 -6.91
CA PRO A 263 -21.77 -7.96 -7.57
C PRO A 263 -21.08 -9.05 -8.40
N LEU A 264 -21.47 -10.31 -8.19
CA LEU A 264 -21.11 -11.42 -9.07
C LEU A 264 -22.10 -11.47 -10.25
N SER A 265 -21.59 -11.56 -11.46
CA SER A 265 -22.38 -11.58 -12.71
C SER A 265 -23.16 -12.88 -12.92
#